data_cc7e8d8131585aac832b9413c0fbe35a
#
_entry.id   cc7e8d8131585aac832b9413c0fbe35a
#
_cell.length_a   1.000
_cell.length_b   1.000
_cell.length_c   1.000
_cell.angle_alpha   90.00
_cell.angle_beta   90.00
_cell.angle_gamma   90.00
#
_symmetry.space_group_name_H-M   'P 1'
#
loop_
_entity.id
_entity.type
_entity.pdbx_description
1 polymer ?
#
loop_
_entity_poly.entity_id
_entity_poly.type
_entity_poly.pdbx_seq_one_letter_code
_entity_poly.pdbx_strand_id
1 'polypeptide(L)'
;MLQVLHVLKVLAALAMLLSAGACSDLRVKMGIYANLDEARRAGAFTNGWVPEGLPAAASDLREGHLPDGRHWGAFSFAAADAEPVRALLGSEITTGTLSCEPPGRLEFWPRVLRSPVNVERVRSTGFRLYTGRDSRTYAVNWGQGRVYYWRGQ
;
A
#
# COMPACT_ATOMS: atom_id res chain seq x y z
N MET A 1 -9.25 -39.81 40.80
CA MET A 1 -8.34 -39.77 39.63
C MET A 1 -9.03 -39.55 38.32
N LEU A 2 -10.16 -40.18 38.03
CA LEU A 2 -10.87 -40.03 36.75
C LEU A 2 -11.41 -38.61 36.50
N GLN A 3 -11.90 -37.91 37.52
CA GLN A 3 -12.44 -36.55 37.39
C GLN A 3 -11.38 -35.51 37.06
N VAL A 4 -10.18 -35.63 37.60
CA VAL A 4 -9.09 -34.69 37.31
C VAL A 4 -8.64 -34.78 35.85
N LEU A 5 -8.65 -35.99 35.29
CA LEU A 5 -8.29 -36.21 33.89
C LEU A 5 -9.31 -35.61 32.90
N HIS A 6 -10.60 -35.57 33.28
CA HIS A 6 -11.66 -34.94 32.46
C HIS A 6 -11.54 -33.43 32.46
N VAL A 7 -11.28 -32.80 33.58
CA VAL A 7 -11.09 -31.33 33.71
C VAL A 7 -9.86 -30.88 32.92
N LEU A 8 -8.75 -31.65 32.97
CA LEU A 8 -7.56 -31.31 32.16
C LEU A 8 -7.78 -31.41 30.66
N LYS A 9 -8.57 -32.38 30.20
CA LYS A 9 -8.92 -32.51 28.77
C LYS A 9 -9.86 -31.39 28.28
N VAL A 10 -10.79 -30.93 29.10
CA VAL A 10 -11.69 -29.82 28.78
C VAL A 10 -10.93 -28.50 28.73
N LEU A 11 -10.00 -28.26 29.66
CA LEU A 11 -9.15 -27.07 29.67
C LEU A 11 -8.19 -27.03 28.47
N ALA A 12 -7.63 -28.18 28.07
CA ALA A 12 -6.77 -28.26 26.88
C ALA A 12 -7.55 -28.02 25.58
N ALA A 13 -8.78 -28.52 25.48
CA ALA A 13 -9.65 -28.27 24.33
C ALA A 13 -10.11 -26.80 24.23
N LEU A 14 -10.37 -26.16 25.37
CA LEU A 14 -10.74 -24.73 25.43
C LEU A 14 -9.56 -23.83 25.06
N ALA A 15 -8.33 -24.18 25.44
CA ALA A 15 -7.12 -23.45 25.07
C ALA A 15 -6.81 -23.54 23.56
N MET A 16 -7.12 -24.66 22.91
CA MET A 16 -6.97 -24.81 21.46
C MET A 16 -8.00 -24.02 20.66
N LEU A 17 -9.20 -23.78 21.19
CA LEU A 17 -10.24 -22.97 20.53
C LEU A 17 -9.95 -21.48 20.57
N LEU A 18 -9.19 -21.01 21.59
CA LEU A 18 -8.81 -19.59 21.71
C LEU A 18 -7.64 -19.19 20.80
N SER A 19 -6.86 -20.14 20.29
CA SER A 19 -5.75 -19.87 19.38
C SER A 19 -6.13 -19.80 17.89
N ALA A 20 -7.36 -20.17 17.52
CA ALA A 20 -7.83 -20.12 16.13
C ALA A 20 -8.33 -18.72 15.69
N GLY A 21 -8.46 -17.78 16.61
CA GLY A 21 -9.01 -16.43 16.33
C GLY A 21 -8.01 -15.37 15.88
N ALA A 22 -6.70 -15.63 15.95
CA ALA A 22 -5.68 -14.58 15.75
C ALA A 22 -5.16 -14.43 14.31
N CYS A 23 -5.59 -15.26 13.35
CA CYS A 23 -5.08 -15.22 11.97
C CYS A 23 -6.01 -14.56 10.95
N SER A 24 -7.16 -13.99 11.34
CA SER A 24 -8.18 -13.53 10.39
C SER A 24 -8.08 -12.06 9.97
N ASP A 25 -7.25 -11.24 10.60
CA ASP A 25 -7.28 -9.79 10.41
C ASP A 25 -6.23 -9.20 9.44
N LEU A 26 -5.38 -10.02 8.85
CA LEU A 26 -4.38 -9.56 7.87
C LEU A 26 -4.87 -9.66 6.41
N ARG A 27 -6.17 -9.61 6.18
CA ARG A 27 -6.70 -9.60 4.80
C ARG A 27 -6.51 -8.22 4.19
N VAL A 28 -5.61 -8.12 3.22
CA VAL A 28 -5.54 -6.95 2.37
C VAL A 28 -6.87 -6.77 1.64
N LYS A 29 -7.44 -5.58 1.74
CA LYS A 29 -8.55 -5.15 0.91
C LYS A 29 -7.98 -4.40 -0.28
N MET A 30 -8.61 -4.53 -1.44
CA MET A 30 -8.15 -3.91 -2.68
C MET A 30 -9.27 -3.14 -3.34
N GLY A 31 -8.93 -1.99 -3.92
CA GLY A 31 -9.78 -1.19 -4.78
C GLY A 31 -9.14 -1.00 -6.16
N ILE A 32 -9.95 -1.03 -7.19
CA ILE A 32 -9.57 -0.72 -8.58
C ILE A 32 -10.61 0.25 -9.11
N TYR A 33 -10.17 1.41 -9.57
CA TYR A 33 -11.03 2.49 -10.02
C TYR A 33 -10.55 3.01 -11.38
N ALA A 34 -11.47 3.14 -12.32
CA ALA A 34 -11.14 3.67 -13.64
C ALA A 34 -10.72 5.15 -13.58
N ASN A 35 -11.33 5.91 -12.68
CA ASN A 35 -11.15 7.37 -12.52
C ASN A 35 -11.36 7.82 -11.08
N LEU A 36 -11.12 9.12 -10.84
CA LEU A 36 -11.24 9.72 -9.50
C LEU A 36 -12.66 9.66 -8.93
N ASP A 37 -13.70 9.76 -9.77
CA ASP A 37 -15.10 9.79 -9.32
C ASP A 37 -15.51 8.42 -8.78
N GLU A 38 -15.04 7.34 -9.37
CA GLU A 38 -15.23 5.99 -8.84
C GLU A 38 -14.54 5.82 -7.49
N ALA A 39 -13.30 6.27 -7.38
CA ALA A 39 -12.54 6.20 -6.13
C ALA A 39 -13.21 7.04 -5.01
N ARG A 40 -13.77 8.22 -5.33
CA ARG A 40 -14.52 9.04 -4.38
C ARG A 40 -15.78 8.35 -3.90
N ARG A 41 -16.59 7.82 -4.84
CA ARG A 41 -17.82 7.08 -4.47
C ARG A 41 -17.56 5.86 -3.61
N ALA A 42 -16.42 5.21 -3.83
CA ALA A 42 -15.98 4.07 -3.01
C ALA A 42 -15.40 4.48 -1.65
N GLY A 43 -15.27 5.77 -1.36
CA GLY A 43 -14.72 6.28 -0.10
C GLY A 43 -13.20 6.20 0.00
N ALA A 44 -12.48 5.94 -1.10
CA ALA A 44 -11.03 5.75 -1.07
C ALA A 44 -10.27 7.01 -0.65
N PHE A 45 -10.78 8.20 -0.99
CA PHE A 45 -10.24 9.48 -0.54
C PHE A 45 -10.58 9.74 0.93
N THR A 46 -11.84 9.59 1.32
CA THR A 46 -12.29 9.82 2.70
C THR A 46 -11.55 8.94 3.71
N ASN A 47 -11.22 7.72 3.31
CA ASN A 47 -10.45 6.79 4.14
C ASN A 47 -8.92 7.01 4.04
N GLY A 48 -8.47 7.94 3.19
CA GLY A 48 -7.06 8.25 3.03
C GLY A 48 -6.24 7.17 2.31
N TRP A 49 -6.88 6.25 1.58
CA TRP A 49 -6.18 5.21 0.80
C TRP A 49 -5.63 5.76 -0.52
N VAL A 50 -6.29 6.77 -1.07
CA VAL A 50 -5.87 7.50 -2.26
C VAL A 50 -5.48 8.93 -1.85
N PRO A 51 -4.33 9.46 -2.32
CA PRO A 51 -3.90 10.82 -1.98
C PRO A 51 -4.85 11.87 -2.56
N GLU A 52 -5.06 12.95 -1.82
CA GLU A 52 -5.74 14.13 -2.37
C GLU A 52 -4.85 14.88 -3.36
N GLY A 53 -5.45 15.67 -4.24
CA GLY A 53 -4.72 16.51 -5.19
C GLY A 53 -4.20 15.78 -6.43
N LEU A 54 -4.70 14.59 -6.73
CA LEU A 54 -4.38 13.91 -7.99
C LEU A 54 -4.85 14.73 -9.21
N PRO A 55 -4.15 14.61 -10.36
CA PRO A 55 -4.63 15.21 -11.61
C PRO A 55 -6.06 14.78 -11.92
N ALA A 56 -6.88 15.69 -12.44
CA ALA A 56 -8.28 15.39 -12.74
C ALA A 56 -8.46 14.23 -13.74
N ALA A 57 -7.50 14.04 -14.64
CA ALA A 57 -7.47 12.95 -15.62
C ALA A 57 -6.69 11.71 -15.14
N ALA A 58 -6.35 11.63 -13.86
CA ALA A 58 -5.72 10.43 -13.31
C ALA A 58 -6.60 9.20 -13.53
N SER A 59 -5.98 8.10 -13.94
CA SER A 59 -6.67 6.86 -14.34
C SER A 59 -5.95 5.63 -13.81
N ASP A 60 -6.54 4.46 -13.99
CA ASP A 60 -6.02 3.17 -13.52
C ASP A 60 -5.56 3.25 -12.05
N LEU A 61 -6.45 3.79 -11.21
CA LEU A 61 -6.20 3.88 -9.79
C LEU A 61 -6.36 2.51 -9.15
N ARG A 62 -5.35 2.12 -8.39
CA ARG A 62 -5.35 0.86 -7.64
C ARG A 62 -4.88 1.13 -6.24
N GLU A 63 -5.48 0.49 -5.28
CA GLU A 63 -5.02 0.55 -3.90
C GLU A 63 -5.17 -0.79 -3.20
N GLY A 64 -4.35 -1.01 -2.20
CA GLY A 64 -4.49 -2.08 -1.26
C GLY A 64 -4.19 -1.55 0.13
N HIS A 65 -5.01 -1.93 1.10
CA HIS A 65 -4.86 -1.46 2.47
C HIS A 65 -5.09 -2.58 3.49
N LEU A 66 -4.49 -2.39 4.66
CA LEU A 66 -4.65 -3.24 5.82
C LEU A 66 -5.45 -2.52 6.91
N PRO A 67 -6.06 -3.26 7.84
CA PRO A 67 -6.80 -2.68 8.96
C PRO A 67 -5.97 -1.77 9.86
N ASP A 68 -4.65 -1.94 9.88
CA ASP A 68 -3.71 -1.13 10.67
C ASP A 68 -3.33 0.21 10.02
N GLY A 69 -3.91 0.54 8.85
CA GLY A 69 -3.71 1.79 8.14
C GLY A 69 -2.56 1.80 7.13
N ARG A 70 -1.75 0.75 7.07
CA ARG A 70 -0.77 0.60 6.00
C ARG A 70 -1.49 0.47 4.66
N HIS A 71 -1.01 1.18 3.65
CA HIS A 71 -1.61 1.12 2.32
C HIS A 71 -0.58 1.35 1.22
N TRP A 72 -0.91 0.83 0.05
CA TRP A 72 -0.14 0.87 -1.18
C TRP A 72 -1.08 1.21 -2.32
N GLY A 73 -0.64 2.06 -3.21
CA GLY A 73 -1.48 2.40 -4.34
C GLY A 73 -0.69 2.82 -5.57
N ALA A 74 -1.40 2.93 -6.66
CA ALA A 74 -0.85 3.34 -7.94
C ALA A 74 -1.89 4.10 -8.76
N PHE A 75 -1.42 5.00 -9.62
CA PHE A 75 -2.25 5.66 -10.64
C PHE A 75 -1.42 6.01 -11.86
N SER A 76 -2.11 6.25 -12.97
CA SER A 76 -1.52 6.75 -14.21
C SER A 76 -1.89 8.21 -14.42
N PHE A 77 -1.00 8.96 -15.09
CA PHE A 77 -1.22 10.35 -15.46
C PHE A 77 -0.64 10.65 -16.86
N ALA A 78 -1.19 11.63 -17.56
CA ALA A 78 -0.64 12.09 -18.82
C ALA A 78 0.52 13.09 -18.61
N ALA A 79 1.41 13.21 -19.58
CA ALA A 79 2.55 14.13 -19.49
C ALA A 79 2.12 15.58 -19.21
N ALA A 80 0.97 16.02 -19.73
CA ALA A 80 0.39 17.34 -19.47
C ALA A 80 0.02 17.56 -17.99
N ASP A 81 -0.20 16.50 -17.24
CA ASP A 81 -0.59 16.53 -15.83
C ASP A 81 0.60 16.38 -14.87
N ALA A 82 1.82 16.58 -15.34
CA ALA A 82 3.03 16.43 -14.52
C ALA A 82 3.08 17.41 -13.33
N GLU A 83 2.61 18.65 -13.49
CA GLU A 83 2.64 19.65 -12.41
C GLU A 83 1.75 19.30 -11.21
N PRO A 84 0.49 18.88 -11.35
CA PRO A 84 -0.29 18.35 -10.25
C PRO A 84 0.40 17.18 -9.52
N VAL A 85 1.07 16.29 -10.26
CA VAL A 85 1.84 15.19 -9.63
C VAL A 85 3.02 15.74 -8.84
N ARG A 86 3.79 16.71 -9.38
CA ARG A 86 4.89 17.35 -8.66
C ARG A 86 4.42 18.01 -7.36
N ALA A 87 3.21 18.58 -7.34
CA ALA A 87 2.65 19.22 -6.16
C ALA A 87 2.42 18.26 -4.98
N LEU A 88 2.29 16.94 -5.22
CA LEU A 88 2.20 15.91 -4.19
C LEU A 88 3.56 15.61 -3.54
N LEU A 89 4.65 15.88 -4.25
CA LEU A 89 5.99 15.43 -3.92
C LEU A 89 6.72 16.44 -3.03
N GLY A 90 7.52 15.91 -2.14
CA GLY A 90 8.53 16.63 -1.39
C GLY A 90 9.92 16.44 -1.99
N SER A 91 10.91 16.13 -1.15
CA SER A 91 12.30 15.94 -1.57
C SER A 91 12.51 14.63 -2.32
N GLU A 92 13.35 14.65 -3.36
CA GLU A 92 13.80 13.44 -4.03
C GLU A 92 14.74 12.65 -3.12
N ILE A 93 14.52 11.35 -3.05
CA ILE A 93 15.38 10.39 -2.33
C ILE A 93 16.35 9.81 -3.37
N THR A 94 17.62 10.15 -3.23
CA THR A 94 18.64 9.84 -4.24
C THR A 94 19.52 8.65 -3.90
N THR A 95 19.60 8.28 -2.63
CA THR A 95 20.47 7.19 -2.12
C THR A 95 19.82 6.44 -0.97
N GLY A 96 20.34 5.26 -0.67
CA GLY A 96 19.97 4.49 0.52
C GLY A 96 18.99 3.35 0.26
N THR A 97 18.40 2.89 1.34
CA THR A 97 17.45 1.76 1.34
C THR A 97 16.19 2.16 2.09
N LEU A 98 15.03 1.85 1.51
CA LEU A 98 13.73 2.11 2.11
C LEU A 98 13.03 0.80 2.46
N SER A 99 12.10 0.86 3.40
CA SER A 99 11.19 -0.23 3.70
C SER A 99 9.89 -0.06 2.91
N CYS A 100 9.46 -1.14 2.27
CA CYS A 100 8.15 -1.24 1.63
C CYS A 100 7.75 -2.71 1.61
N GLU A 101 6.79 -3.08 2.44
CA GLU A 101 6.37 -4.47 2.64
C GLU A 101 4.91 -4.68 2.22
N PRO A 102 4.62 -4.61 0.91
CA PRO A 102 3.28 -4.84 0.42
C PRO A 102 2.90 -6.31 0.61
N PRO A 103 1.63 -6.60 0.92
CA PRO A 103 1.13 -7.97 0.94
C PRO A 103 1.41 -8.69 -0.38
N GLY A 104 1.70 -9.99 -0.30
CA GLY A 104 2.07 -10.78 -1.48
C GLY A 104 1.03 -10.80 -2.61
N ARG A 105 -0.25 -10.55 -2.26
CA ARG A 105 -1.38 -10.52 -3.21
C ARG A 105 -1.54 -9.23 -4.01
N LEU A 106 -0.74 -8.19 -3.76
CA LEU A 106 -0.77 -6.97 -4.56
C LEU A 106 -0.06 -7.20 -5.90
N GLU A 107 -0.78 -7.77 -6.87
CA GLU A 107 -0.25 -8.13 -8.18
C GLU A 107 0.20 -6.91 -8.99
N PHE A 108 -0.42 -5.74 -8.79
CA PHE A 108 -0.05 -4.49 -9.45
C PHE A 108 1.25 -3.88 -8.91
N TRP A 109 1.79 -4.38 -7.78
CA TRP A 109 2.96 -3.81 -7.12
C TRP A 109 4.25 -4.35 -7.71
N PRO A 110 5.15 -3.48 -8.23
CA PRO A 110 6.35 -3.93 -8.90
C PRO A 110 7.36 -4.52 -7.91
N ARG A 111 8.08 -5.55 -8.36
CA ARG A 111 9.06 -6.25 -7.52
C ARG A 111 10.19 -5.35 -7.04
N VAL A 112 10.61 -4.36 -7.86
CA VAL A 112 11.68 -3.42 -7.52
C VAL A 112 11.34 -2.52 -6.35
N LEU A 113 10.05 -2.35 -6.05
CA LEU A 113 9.53 -1.59 -4.90
C LEU A 113 9.15 -2.48 -3.70
N ARG A 114 9.70 -3.69 -3.59
CA ARG A 114 9.55 -4.55 -2.40
C ARG A 114 10.84 -4.52 -1.58
N SER A 115 10.69 -4.56 -0.25
CA SER A 115 11.82 -4.52 0.69
C SER A 115 12.86 -5.62 0.45
N PRO A 116 14.14 -5.29 0.60
CA PRO A 116 14.69 -3.94 0.78
C PRO A 116 14.67 -3.15 -0.52
N VAL A 117 14.09 -1.93 -0.50
CA VAL A 117 14.02 -1.05 -1.68
C VAL A 117 15.33 -0.28 -1.81
N ASN A 118 16.23 -0.77 -2.65
CA ASN A 118 17.48 -0.07 -2.95
C ASN A 118 17.22 1.07 -3.93
N VAL A 119 17.51 2.29 -3.53
CA VAL A 119 17.18 3.51 -4.26
C VAL A 119 17.89 3.58 -5.61
N GLU A 120 19.17 3.25 -5.68
CA GLU A 120 19.95 3.28 -6.92
C GLU A 120 19.41 2.27 -7.94
N ARG A 121 19.05 1.08 -7.46
CA ARG A 121 18.44 0.04 -8.31
C ARG A 121 17.07 0.48 -8.83
N VAL A 122 16.23 1.10 -8.01
CA VAL A 122 14.93 1.63 -8.44
C VAL A 122 15.12 2.71 -9.49
N ARG A 123 16.08 3.62 -9.30
CA ARG A 123 16.40 4.68 -10.26
C ARG A 123 16.89 4.14 -11.60
N SER A 124 17.65 3.05 -11.61
CA SER A 124 18.12 2.40 -12.87
C SER A 124 16.97 1.81 -13.69
N THR A 125 15.80 1.57 -13.09
CA THR A 125 14.59 1.11 -13.80
C THR A 125 13.68 2.24 -14.30
N GLY A 126 14.11 3.50 -14.20
CA GLY A 126 13.39 4.66 -14.69
C GLY A 126 12.47 5.34 -13.66
N PHE A 127 12.40 4.82 -12.44
CA PHE A 127 11.69 5.49 -11.34
C PHE A 127 12.55 6.55 -10.67
N ARG A 128 11.86 7.56 -10.10
CA ARG A 128 12.41 8.49 -9.12
C ARG A 128 11.61 8.37 -7.83
N LEU A 129 12.29 8.40 -6.70
CA LEU A 129 11.68 8.24 -5.38
C LEU A 129 11.60 9.59 -4.68
N TYR A 130 10.49 9.85 -4.01
CA TYR A 130 10.23 11.11 -3.32
C TYR A 130 9.58 10.86 -1.96
N THR A 131 9.88 11.71 -0.99
CA THR A 131 9.01 11.88 0.16
C THR A 131 7.75 12.60 -0.29
N GLY A 132 6.59 12.21 0.22
CA GLY A 132 5.35 12.92 -0.01
C GLY A 132 5.14 14.03 1.04
N ARG A 133 4.38 15.05 0.69
CA ARG A 133 3.94 16.07 1.64
C ARG A 133 2.90 15.54 2.63
N ASP A 134 2.33 14.40 2.34
CA ASP A 134 1.28 13.70 3.10
C ASP A 134 1.81 12.48 3.87
N SER A 135 3.12 12.44 4.12
CA SER A 135 3.81 11.33 4.81
C SER A 135 3.82 9.99 4.06
N ARG A 136 3.53 10.01 2.77
CA ARG A 136 3.73 8.85 1.89
C ARG A 136 5.11 8.89 1.24
N THR A 137 5.54 7.74 0.75
CA THR A 137 6.65 7.66 -0.20
C THR A 137 6.07 7.43 -1.59
N TYR A 138 6.64 8.12 -2.58
CA TYR A 138 6.21 8.05 -3.97
C TYR A 138 7.35 7.55 -4.86
N ALA A 139 7.04 6.63 -5.76
CA ALA A 139 7.90 6.21 -6.86
C ALA A 139 7.24 6.63 -8.18
N VAL A 140 7.88 7.53 -8.91
CA VAL A 140 7.33 8.12 -10.13
C VAL A 140 8.17 7.69 -11.33
N ASN A 141 7.55 7.09 -12.32
CA ASN A 141 8.11 6.91 -13.65
C ASN A 141 7.53 8.00 -14.56
N TRP A 142 8.28 9.08 -14.73
CA TRP A 142 7.85 10.24 -15.50
C TRP A 142 7.64 9.93 -16.99
N GLY A 143 8.47 9.03 -17.55
CA GLY A 143 8.37 8.65 -18.95
C GLY A 143 7.14 7.80 -19.27
N GLN A 144 6.69 7.01 -18.31
CA GLN A 144 5.51 6.15 -18.45
C GLN A 144 4.23 6.80 -17.91
N GLY A 145 4.33 7.94 -17.21
CA GLY A 145 3.20 8.55 -16.53
C GLY A 145 2.61 7.64 -15.45
N ARG A 146 3.46 6.95 -14.69
CA ARG A 146 3.03 6.00 -13.67
C ARG A 146 3.58 6.35 -12.30
N VAL A 147 2.70 6.33 -11.30
CA VAL A 147 3.03 6.58 -9.89
C VAL A 147 2.66 5.37 -9.06
N TYR A 148 3.56 5.00 -8.15
CA TYR A 148 3.29 4.12 -7.01
C TYR A 148 3.50 4.91 -5.73
N TYR A 149 2.69 4.65 -4.72
CA TYR A 149 2.82 5.31 -3.42
C TYR A 149 2.51 4.34 -2.30
N TRP A 150 3.13 4.55 -1.15
CA TRP A 150 2.85 3.75 0.03
C TRP A 150 3.03 4.55 1.31
N ARG A 151 2.32 4.12 2.32
CA ARG A 151 2.55 4.52 3.69
C ARG A 151 2.94 3.26 4.46
N GLY A 152 4.23 3.18 4.83
CA GLY A 152 4.74 2.24 5.80
C GLY A 152 4.64 2.80 7.23
N GLN A 153 4.91 1.95 8.19
CA GLN A 153 5.18 2.42 9.55
C GLN A 153 6.54 3.08 9.61
#